data_5b703925f013e3a7a2a6687d3829a564
#
_entry.id   5b703925f013e3a7a2a6687d3829a564
#
_cell.length_a   1.000
_cell.length_b   1.000
_cell.length_c   1.000
_cell.angle_alpha   90.00
_cell.angle_beta   90.00
_cell.angle_gamma   90.00
#
_symmetry.space_group_name_H-M   'P 1'
#
loop_
_entity.id
_entity.type
_entity.pdbx_description
1 polymer ?
#
loop_
_entity_poly.entity_id
_entity_poly.type
_entity_poly.pdbx_seq_one_letter_code
_entity_poly.pdbx_strand_id
1 'polypeptide(L)'
;TAMIICIIYEGIMQVHRSHVWALGGMALILLITYFIWNLHTLWELFENKTKVENELERSSTLIHCVTELSANQDVNEAINHLLEIINQYFKSDRTYIFEIDEERQIVHNSYEYAAKGVSKEIENLNEVPIQIIASWIKKFEREGSFYISNLDLEKDREDERAYECLKAQNVNSLLAVPLIRNREIIGFIGVDNPRKNYRDFPFLSSIQFFIMNRLDTKAQQEKLQYLSYRDALTNLYNRNRYMSVLENYGQNKGQLIRNVGVIYMDLNELKKVNDEQGHEAGDSYIRRAAQQIVAVFPEHTYRIGGDEFVVLYPE
;
A
#
# COMPACT_ATOMS: atom_id res chain seq x y z
N THR A 1 71.77 41.10 56.78
CA THR A 1 70.73 41.89 56.07
C THR A 1 70.52 41.41 54.63
N ALA A 2 71.59 41.17 53.84
CA ALA A 2 71.52 40.74 52.47
C ALA A 2 70.79 39.37 52.30
N MET A 3 71.01 38.40 53.17
CA MET A 3 70.41 37.08 53.12
C MET A 3 68.90 37.12 53.36
N ILE A 4 68.43 38.02 54.27
CA ILE A 4 67.00 38.21 54.55
C ILE A 4 66.30 38.81 53.31
N ILE A 5 66.93 39.76 52.66
CA ILE A 5 66.38 40.36 51.41
C ILE A 5 66.31 39.36 50.28
N CYS A 6 67.26 38.42 50.11
CA CYS A 6 67.22 37.39 49.15
C CYS A 6 66.07 36.40 49.42
N ILE A 7 65.87 35.96 50.70
CA ILE A 7 64.79 35.03 51.04
C ILE A 7 63.41 35.68 50.80
N ILE A 8 63.26 36.96 51.13
CA ILE A 8 62.01 37.68 50.86
C ILE A 8 61.77 37.81 49.39
N TYR A 9 62.82 38.15 48.59
CA TYR A 9 62.72 38.27 47.13
C TYR A 9 62.35 36.90 46.50
N GLU A 10 62.98 35.79 46.86
CA GLU A 10 62.64 34.45 46.36
C GLU A 10 61.25 34.06 46.75
N GLY A 11 60.78 34.34 47.98
CA GLY A 11 59.44 34.10 48.40
C GLY A 11 58.40 34.87 47.57
N ILE A 12 58.65 36.17 47.33
CA ILE A 12 57.77 36.99 46.49
C ILE A 12 57.76 36.46 45.03
N MET A 13 58.87 36.08 44.49
CA MET A 13 58.98 35.55 43.14
C MET A 13 58.28 34.15 43.02
N GLN A 14 58.38 33.36 44.07
CA GLN A 14 57.70 32.06 44.11
C GLN A 14 56.17 32.20 44.22
N VAL A 15 55.68 33.16 45.01
CA VAL A 15 54.25 33.51 45.07
C VAL A 15 53.78 34.05 43.74
N HIS A 16 54.58 34.94 43.12
CA HIS A 16 54.22 35.50 41.81
C HIS A 16 54.15 34.38 40.73
N ARG A 17 55.11 33.44 40.71
CA ARG A 17 55.10 32.32 39.79
C ARG A 17 53.84 31.42 40.01
N SER A 18 53.46 31.13 41.28
CA SER A 18 52.29 30.33 41.56
C SER A 18 51.00 30.97 41.07
N HIS A 19 50.84 32.29 41.22
CA HIS A 19 49.71 33.03 40.68
C HIS A 19 49.68 33.03 39.12
N VAL A 20 50.82 33.14 38.46
CA VAL A 20 50.89 33.08 37.00
C VAL A 20 50.46 31.68 36.49
N TRP A 21 50.92 30.61 37.15
CA TRP A 21 50.52 29.23 36.81
C TRP A 21 49.04 28.97 37.10
N ALA A 22 48.49 29.52 38.18
CA ALA A 22 47.06 29.41 38.51
C ALA A 22 46.20 30.15 37.47
N LEU A 23 46.56 31.34 37.08
CA LEU A 23 45.87 32.08 36.01
C LEU A 23 45.95 31.38 34.66
N GLY A 24 47.10 30.82 34.31
CA GLY A 24 47.29 30.02 33.09
C GLY A 24 46.42 28.79 33.09
N GLY A 25 46.34 28.07 34.22
CA GLY A 25 45.49 26.90 34.39
C GLY A 25 44.00 27.25 34.25
N MET A 26 43.54 28.34 34.87
CA MET A 26 42.17 28.84 34.71
C MET A 26 41.84 29.20 33.27
N ALA A 27 42.74 29.88 32.59
CA ALA A 27 42.55 30.24 31.18
C ALA A 27 42.47 29.00 30.29
N LEU A 28 43.29 28.00 30.55
CA LEU A 28 43.24 26.70 29.83
C LEU A 28 41.90 25.96 30.07
N ILE A 29 41.44 25.90 31.31
CA ILE A 29 40.14 25.32 31.63
C ILE A 29 39.00 26.03 30.90
N LEU A 30 39.02 27.37 30.90
CA LEU A 30 38.00 28.15 30.18
C LEU A 30 38.05 27.92 28.68
N LEU A 31 39.22 27.78 28.10
CA LEU A 31 39.38 27.45 26.67
C LEU A 31 38.87 26.05 26.35
N ILE A 32 39.16 25.05 27.20
CA ILE A 32 38.68 23.70 27.04
C ILE A 32 37.15 23.63 27.18
N THR A 33 36.58 24.30 28.20
CA THR A 33 35.13 24.35 28.38
C THR A 33 34.42 25.08 27.24
N TYR A 34 34.99 26.18 26.75
CA TYR A 34 34.50 26.87 25.56
C TYR A 34 34.54 25.99 24.31
N PHE A 35 35.62 25.24 24.10
CA PHE A 35 35.80 24.34 23.00
C PHE A 35 34.76 23.18 23.06
N ILE A 36 34.62 22.56 24.24
CA ILE A 36 33.60 21.49 24.45
C ILE A 36 32.21 22.04 24.20
N TRP A 37 31.89 23.23 24.68
CA TRP A 37 30.57 23.85 24.47
C TRP A 37 30.32 24.12 22.97
N ASN A 38 31.31 24.62 22.22
CA ASN A 38 31.19 24.81 20.76
C ASN A 38 31.01 23.49 20.03
N LEU A 39 31.73 22.43 20.41
CA LEU A 39 31.57 21.09 19.82
C LEU A 39 30.14 20.55 20.07
N HIS A 40 29.62 20.72 21.27
CA HIS A 40 28.27 20.32 21.62
C HIS A 40 27.24 21.09 20.77
N THR A 41 27.37 22.40 20.65
CA THR A 41 26.48 23.26 19.84
C THR A 41 26.53 22.87 18.36
N LEU A 42 27.72 22.59 17.81
CA LEU A 42 27.88 22.13 16.44
C LEU A 42 27.23 20.75 16.24
N TRP A 43 27.37 19.85 17.21
CA TRP A 43 26.71 18.53 17.19
C TRP A 43 25.20 18.66 17.18
N GLU A 44 24.63 19.48 18.07
CA GLU A 44 23.18 19.74 18.10
C GLU A 44 22.66 20.33 16.78
N LEU A 45 23.41 21.29 16.20
CA LEU A 45 23.06 21.90 14.90
C LEU A 45 23.09 20.85 13.79
N PHE A 46 24.10 19.95 13.79
CA PHE A 46 24.21 18.88 12.81
C PHE A 46 23.06 17.87 12.96
N GLU A 47 22.75 17.44 14.18
CA GLU A 47 21.64 16.52 14.47
C GLU A 47 20.29 17.11 14.06
N ASN A 48 20.04 18.39 14.41
CA ASN A 48 18.82 19.10 14.03
C ASN A 48 18.69 19.24 12.51
N LYS A 49 19.78 19.58 11.81
CA LYS A 49 19.81 19.67 10.35
C LYS A 49 19.43 18.32 9.72
N THR A 50 20.06 17.23 10.16
CA THR A 50 19.80 15.88 9.65
C THR A 50 18.34 15.46 9.89
N LYS A 51 17.81 15.80 11.07
CA LYS A 51 16.39 15.52 11.38
C LYS A 51 15.44 16.27 10.45
N VAL A 52 15.69 17.58 10.22
CA VAL A 52 14.87 18.39 9.31
C VAL A 52 14.96 17.88 7.87
N GLU A 53 16.15 17.51 7.40
CA GLU A 53 16.35 16.95 6.07
C GLU A 53 15.58 15.63 5.90
N ASN A 54 15.60 14.72 6.89
CA ASN A 54 14.85 13.48 6.87
C ASN A 54 13.33 13.71 6.90
N GLU A 55 12.85 14.67 7.70
CA GLU A 55 11.42 15.02 7.73
C GLU A 55 10.95 15.64 6.42
N LEU A 56 11.79 16.46 5.79
CA LEU A 56 11.51 17.05 4.48
C LEU A 56 11.44 15.96 3.39
N GLU A 57 12.41 15.03 3.37
CA GLU A 57 12.41 13.90 2.44
C GLU A 57 11.14 13.05 2.62
N ARG A 58 10.80 12.70 3.86
CA ARG A 58 9.58 11.95 4.18
C ARG A 58 8.33 12.66 3.68
N SER A 59 8.20 13.95 4.00
CA SER A 59 7.04 14.77 3.61
C SER A 59 6.91 14.90 2.09
N SER A 60 8.01 15.17 1.40
CA SER A 60 8.03 15.30 -0.06
C SER A 60 7.68 13.97 -0.75
N THR A 61 8.20 12.85 -0.24
CA THR A 61 7.88 11.52 -0.75
C THR A 61 6.41 11.16 -0.51
N LEU A 62 5.86 11.51 0.66
CA LEU A 62 4.45 11.28 0.96
C LEU A 62 3.53 12.07 0.00
N ILE A 63 3.84 13.33 -0.25
CA ILE A 63 3.12 14.17 -1.22
C ILE A 63 3.19 13.54 -2.62
N HIS A 64 4.35 13.06 -3.03
CA HIS A 64 4.53 12.37 -4.31
C HIS A 64 3.65 11.12 -4.39
N CYS A 65 3.65 10.27 -3.36
CA CYS A 65 2.78 9.09 -3.27
C CYS A 65 1.29 9.44 -3.43
N VAL A 66 0.82 10.46 -2.71
CA VAL A 66 -0.58 10.91 -2.77
C VAL A 66 -0.94 11.48 -4.14
N THR A 67 -0.03 12.22 -4.74
CA THR A 67 -0.23 12.80 -6.08
C THR A 67 -0.35 11.70 -7.13
N GLU A 68 0.55 10.71 -7.12
CA GLU A 68 0.50 9.57 -8.04
C GLU A 68 -0.80 8.75 -7.89
N LEU A 69 -1.19 8.45 -6.64
CA LEU A 69 -2.45 7.76 -6.38
C LEU A 69 -3.68 8.53 -6.87
N SER A 70 -3.62 9.86 -6.88
CA SER A 70 -4.76 10.72 -7.26
C SER A 70 -4.81 11.01 -8.76
N ALA A 71 -3.66 11.11 -9.42
CA ALA A 71 -3.54 11.51 -10.83
C ALA A 71 -3.89 10.38 -11.79
N ASN A 72 -3.59 9.13 -11.45
CA ASN A 72 -3.84 7.99 -12.32
C ASN A 72 -5.28 7.47 -12.15
N GLN A 73 -6.00 7.32 -13.27
CA GLN A 73 -7.37 6.77 -13.28
C GLN A 73 -7.35 5.25 -13.04
N ASP A 74 -6.34 4.55 -13.54
CA ASP A 74 -6.17 3.12 -13.26
C ASP A 74 -5.55 2.92 -11.87
N VAL A 75 -6.35 2.32 -10.99
CA VAL A 75 -5.95 2.06 -9.59
C VAL A 75 -4.78 1.07 -9.52
N ASN A 76 -4.71 0.10 -10.42
CA ASN A 76 -3.64 -0.90 -10.39
C ASN A 76 -2.30 -0.28 -10.80
N GLU A 77 -2.29 0.57 -11.84
CA GLU A 77 -1.10 1.33 -12.22
C GLU A 77 -0.67 2.29 -11.11
N ALA A 78 -1.63 3.01 -10.50
CA ALA A 78 -1.35 3.92 -9.41
C ALA A 78 -0.68 3.21 -8.21
N ILE A 79 -1.18 2.04 -7.83
CA ILE A 79 -0.59 1.25 -6.73
C ILE A 79 0.80 0.73 -7.10
N ASN A 80 1.01 0.26 -8.33
CA ASN A 80 2.33 -0.21 -8.77
C ASN A 80 3.38 0.92 -8.75
N HIS A 81 3.04 2.11 -9.24
CA HIS A 81 3.92 3.29 -9.14
C HIS A 81 4.18 3.69 -7.69
N LEU A 82 3.17 3.62 -6.85
CA LEU A 82 3.31 3.88 -5.41
C LEU A 82 4.32 2.92 -4.78
N LEU A 83 4.22 1.61 -5.06
CA LEU A 83 5.15 0.61 -4.55
C LEU A 83 6.59 0.87 -5.02
N GLU A 84 6.78 1.36 -6.24
CA GLU A 84 8.09 1.79 -6.74
C GLU A 84 8.65 2.95 -5.91
N ILE A 85 7.84 4.00 -5.63
CA ILE A 85 8.26 5.15 -4.82
C ILE A 85 8.64 4.70 -3.41
N ILE A 86 7.83 3.83 -2.79
CA ILE A 86 8.11 3.26 -1.47
C ILE A 86 9.41 2.46 -1.49
N ASN A 87 9.62 1.63 -2.52
CA ASN A 87 10.84 0.86 -2.70
C ASN A 87 12.08 1.75 -2.75
N GLN A 88 12.02 2.84 -3.51
CA GLN A 88 13.11 3.82 -3.62
C GLN A 88 13.37 4.54 -2.29
N TYR A 89 12.32 4.91 -1.54
CA TYR A 89 12.42 5.55 -0.24
C TYR A 89 13.14 4.67 0.80
N PHE A 90 12.82 3.38 0.84
CA PHE A 90 13.46 2.41 1.74
C PHE A 90 14.75 1.83 1.17
N LYS A 91 15.06 2.04 -0.11
CA LYS A 91 16.13 1.37 -0.87
C LYS A 91 16.08 -0.15 -0.67
N SER A 92 14.90 -0.72 -0.84
CA SER A 92 14.57 -2.11 -0.55
C SER A 92 14.70 -3.02 -1.78
N ASP A 93 14.64 -4.32 -1.56
CA ASP A 93 14.64 -5.30 -2.63
C ASP A 93 13.25 -5.43 -3.25
N ARG A 94 12.20 -5.54 -2.41
CA ARG A 94 10.80 -5.62 -2.84
C ARG A 94 9.92 -4.78 -1.93
N THR A 95 8.80 -4.33 -2.51
CA THR A 95 7.69 -3.72 -1.79
C THR A 95 6.40 -4.31 -2.35
N TYR A 96 5.49 -4.73 -1.48
CA TYR A 96 4.32 -5.48 -1.89
C TYR A 96 3.12 -5.25 -0.98
N ILE A 97 1.95 -5.65 -1.49
CA ILE A 97 0.69 -5.68 -0.75
C ILE A 97 0.16 -7.11 -0.79
N PHE A 98 -0.09 -7.67 0.40
CA PHE A 98 -0.85 -8.89 0.58
C PHE A 98 -2.25 -8.58 1.04
N GLU A 99 -3.24 -9.29 0.48
CA GLU A 99 -4.63 -9.25 0.89
C GLU A 99 -5.03 -10.60 1.50
N ILE A 100 -5.90 -10.57 2.51
CA ILE A 100 -6.41 -11.74 3.21
C ILE A 100 -7.78 -12.08 2.63
N ASP A 101 -7.95 -13.32 2.16
CA ASP A 101 -9.23 -13.90 1.82
C ASP A 101 -9.65 -14.83 2.95
N GLU A 102 -10.53 -14.32 3.83
CA GLU A 102 -10.99 -15.07 5.01
C GLU A 102 -11.88 -16.26 4.63
N GLU A 103 -12.65 -16.16 3.52
CA GLU A 103 -13.53 -17.26 3.07
C GLU A 103 -12.69 -18.45 2.61
N ARG A 104 -11.62 -18.21 1.88
CA ARG A 104 -10.70 -19.23 1.38
C ARG A 104 -9.57 -19.58 2.35
N GLN A 105 -9.42 -18.84 3.45
CA GLN A 105 -8.33 -18.98 4.44
C GLN A 105 -6.94 -18.90 3.81
N ILE A 106 -6.76 -17.97 2.87
CA ILE A 106 -5.50 -17.71 2.18
C ILE A 106 -5.12 -16.23 2.26
N VAL A 107 -3.86 -15.96 2.00
CA VAL A 107 -3.35 -14.63 1.67
C VAL A 107 -2.73 -14.67 0.29
N HIS A 108 -2.88 -13.59 -0.46
CA HIS A 108 -2.34 -13.50 -1.81
C HIS A 108 -1.59 -12.17 -2.00
N ASN A 109 -0.49 -12.23 -2.75
CA ASN A 109 0.28 -11.06 -3.15
C ASN A 109 -0.45 -10.35 -4.30
N SER A 110 -1.19 -9.27 -3.99
CA SER A 110 -2.01 -8.55 -4.97
C SER A 110 -1.20 -7.57 -5.81
N TYR A 111 -0.15 -7.00 -5.23
CA TYR A 111 0.70 -6.00 -5.89
C TYR A 111 2.14 -6.16 -5.43
N GLU A 112 3.09 -6.06 -6.37
CA GLU A 112 4.51 -6.16 -6.07
C GLU A 112 5.37 -5.32 -7.00
N TYR A 113 6.28 -4.56 -6.41
CA TYR A 113 7.42 -3.96 -7.10
C TYR A 113 8.71 -4.62 -6.61
N ALA A 114 9.55 -5.06 -7.55
CA ALA A 114 10.88 -5.60 -7.28
C ALA A 114 11.95 -4.68 -7.88
N ALA A 115 13.00 -4.40 -7.11
CA ALA A 115 14.15 -3.62 -7.58
C ALA A 115 14.88 -4.33 -8.73
N LYS A 116 15.65 -3.57 -9.51
CA LYS A 116 16.41 -4.13 -10.64
C LYS A 116 17.33 -5.27 -10.20
N GLY A 117 17.15 -6.44 -10.79
CA GLY A 117 17.94 -7.65 -10.48
C GLY A 117 17.37 -8.50 -9.35
N VAL A 118 16.23 -8.15 -8.80
CA VAL A 118 15.48 -8.94 -7.81
C VAL A 118 14.32 -9.64 -8.51
N SER A 119 14.09 -10.91 -8.20
CA SER A 119 12.95 -11.70 -8.72
C SER A 119 11.62 -11.19 -8.14
N LYS A 120 10.59 -11.19 -8.96
CA LYS A 120 9.21 -11.05 -8.47
C LYS A 120 8.70 -12.37 -7.96
N GLU A 121 7.94 -12.32 -6.86
CA GLU A 121 7.36 -13.50 -6.22
C GLU A 121 5.81 -13.50 -6.27
N ILE A 122 5.21 -12.54 -6.92
CA ILE A 122 3.75 -12.36 -6.99
C ILE A 122 3.02 -13.61 -7.51
N GLU A 123 3.59 -14.31 -8.49
CA GLU A 123 3.01 -15.54 -9.04
C GLU A 123 3.16 -16.73 -8.07
N ASN A 124 4.26 -16.78 -7.33
CA ASN A 124 4.58 -17.86 -6.38
C ASN A 124 3.80 -17.73 -5.07
N LEU A 125 3.33 -16.52 -4.73
CA LEU A 125 2.69 -16.18 -3.46
C LEU A 125 1.20 -15.81 -3.64
N ASN A 126 0.55 -16.38 -4.63
CA ASN A 126 -0.84 -16.07 -4.97
C ASN A 126 -1.87 -16.83 -4.11
N GLU A 127 -1.51 -17.98 -3.52
CA GLU A 127 -2.40 -18.77 -2.67
C GLU A 127 -1.63 -19.31 -1.45
N VAL A 128 -1.23 -18.41 -0.55
CA VAL A 128 -0.49 -18.76 0.65
C VAL A 128 -1.49 -19.05 1.79
N PRO A 129 -1.44 -20.21 2.46
CA PRO A 129 -2.31 -20.50 3.60
C PRO A 129 -2.13 -19.43 4.72
N ILE A 130 -3.24 -18.92 5.24
CA ILE A 130 -3.24 -17.87 6.28
C ILE A 130 -2.46 -18.27 7.54
N GLN A 131 -2.37 -19.58 7.82
CA GLN A 131 -1.64 -20.13 8.95
C GLN A 131 -0.15 -19.80 8.90
N ILE A 132 0.42 -19.53 7.72
CA ILE A 132 1.84 -19.18 7.55
C ILE A 132 2.12 -17.79 8.16
N ILE A 133 1.14 -16.89 8.12
CA ILE A 133 1.27 -15.54 8.69
C ILE A 133 0.51 -15.35 10.01
N ALA A 134 0.05 -16.42 10.64
CA ALA A 134 -0.77 -16.32 11.85
C ALA A 134 -0.07 -15.59 13.02
N SER A 135 1.24 -15.77 13.15
CA SER A 135 2.06 -15.03 14.12
C SER A 135 2.18 -13.53 13.78
N TRP A 136 2.22 -13.20 12.49
CA TRP A 136 2.26 -11.81 12.04
C TRP A 136 0.95 -11.10 12.34
N ILE A 137 -0.19 -11.76 12.16
CA ILE A 137 -1.50 -11.20 12.53
C ILE A 137 -1.51 -10.87 14.03
N LYS A 138 -1.03 -11.77 14.90
CA LYS A 138 -0.90 -11.51 16.34
C LYS A 138 0.07 -10.36 16.64
N LYS A 139 1.20 -10.24 15.89
CA LYS A 139 2.12 -9.11 16.03
C LYS A 139 1.44 -7.79 15.62
N PHE A 140 0.69 -7.78 14.53
CA PHE A 140 -0.08 -6.60 14.11
C PHE A 140 -1.12 -6.16 15.14
N GLU A 141 -1.85 -7.11 15.74
CA GLU A 141 -2.83 -6.82 16.79
C GLU A 141 -2.18 -6.23 18.05
N ARG A 142 -0.98 -6.70 18.40
CA ARG A 142 -0.27 -6.27 19.62
C ARG A 142 0.54 -4.99 19.42
N GLU A 143 1.23 -4.84 18.30
CA GLU A 143 2.26 -3.83 18.04
C GLU A 143 1.86 -2.83 16.96
N GLY A 144 0.81 -3.12 16.18
CA GLY A 144 0.33 -2.32 15.06
C GLY A 144 1.19 -2.47 13.80
N SER A 145 2.50 -2.58 13.93
CA SER A 145 3.48 -2.78 12.84
C SER A 145 4.75 -3.36 13.43
N PHE A 146 5.55 -4.05 12.60
CA PHE A 146 6.79 -4.64 13.09
C PHE A 146 7.92 -4.55 12.06
N TYR A 147 9.16 -4.63 12.58
CA TYR A 147 10.39 -4.72 11.81
C TYR A 147 11.25 -5.88 12.29
N ILE A 148 11.53 -6.80 11.39
CA ILE A 148 12.49 -7.89 11.58
C ILE A 148 13.84 -7.42 11.05
N SER A 149 14.78 -7.15 11.93
CA SER A 149 16.12 -6.64 11.56
C SER A 149 17.03 -7.72 11.01
N ASN A 150 16.88 -8.93 11.49
CA ASN A 150 17.60 -10.10 11.04
C ASN A 150 16.75 -11.35 11.26
N LEU A 151 16.32 -11.96 10.17
CA LEU A 151 15.45 -13.12 10.19
C LEU A 151 16.05 -14.32 10.94
N ASP A 152 17.36 -14.50 10.91
CA ASP A 152 18.04 -15.62 11.59
C ASP A 152 18.04 -15.48 13.11
N LEU A 153 17.91 -14.25 13.64
CA LEU A 153 17.86 -13.98 15.08
C LEU A 153 16.45 -14.13 15.67
N GLU A 154 15.41 -14.00 14.83
CA GLU A 154 14.00 -14.10 15.24
C GLU A 154 13.38 -15.47 14.92
N LYS A 155 14.22 -16.51 14.81
CA LYS A 155 13.76 -17.87 14.53
C LYS A 155 13.03 -18.47 15.74
N ASP A 156 11.74 -18.11 15.88
CA ASP A 156 10.83 -18.78 16.82
C ASP A 156 10.22 -20.02 16.17
N ARG A 157 10.02 -21.09 16.96
CA ARG A 157 9.46 -22.36 16.47
C ARG A 157 8.03 -22.22 15.93
N GLU A 158 7.31 -21.19 16.35
CA GLU A 158 5.96 -20.92 15.87
C GLU A 158 5.91 -20.39 14.41
N ASP A 159 7.05 -19.87 13.92
CA ASP A 159 7.15 -19.21 12.60
C ASP A 159 8.05 -19.96 11.60
N GLU A 160 8.36 -21.23 11.82
CA GLU A 160 9.31 -21.98 10.98
C GLU A 160 8.92 -21.95 9.50
N ARG A 161 7.63 -22.06 9.17
CA ARG A 161 7.14 -22.01 7.78
C ARG A 161 7.28 -20.62 7.16
N ALA A 162 6.96 -19.59 7.92
CA ALA A 162 7.16 -18.20 7.48
C ALA A 162 8.64 -17.90 7.27
N TYR A 163 9.49 -18.37 8.19
CA TYR A 163 10.95 -18.28 8.08
C TYR A 163 11.47 -18.95 6.80
N GLU A 164 11.09 -20.19 6.52
CA GLU A 164 11.52 -20.93 5.31
C GLU A 164 11.05 -20.21 4.03
N CYS A 165 9.81 -19.74 4.02
CA CYS A 165 9.25 -18.99 2.91
C CYS A 165 10.05 -17.71 2.61
N LEU A 166 10.38 -16.92 3.64
CA LEU A 166 11.18 -15.70 3.50
C LEU A 166 12.63 -15.98 3.09
N LYS A 167 13.23 -17.03 3.66
CA LYS A 167 14.61 -17.42 3.31
C LYS A 167 14.75 -17.88 1.86
N ALA A 168 13.77 -18.64 1.35
CA ALA A 168 13.74 -19.06 -0.05
C ALA A 168 13.74 -17.87 -1.02
N GLN A 169 13.22 -16.73 -0.58
CA GLN A 169 13.14 -15.49 -1.34
C GLN A 169 14.32 -14.52 -1.09
N ASN A 170 15.36 -14.96 -0.36
CA ASN A 170 16.52 -14.16 0.06
C ASN A 170 16.14 -12.95 0.94
N VAL A 171 15.07 -13.03 1.72
CA VAL A 171 14.70 -12.01 2.69
C VAL A 171 15.53 -12.21 3.96
N ASN A 172 16.24 -11.17 4.41
CA ASN A 172 16.99 -11.15 5.64
C ASN A 172 16.39 -10.20 6.68
N SER A 173 15.77 -9.14 6.22
CA SER A 173 15.06 -8.17 7.06
C SER A 173 13.73 -7.80 6.41
N LEU A 174 12.74 -7.46 7.22
CA LEU A 174 11.38 -7.20 6.77
C LEU A 174 10.73 -6.11 7.62
N LEU A 175 10.12 -5.13 6.97
CA LEU A 175 9.22 -4.16 7.58
C LEU A 175 7.80 -4.45 7.11
N ALA A 176 6.83 -4.54 8.04
CA ALA A 176 5.45 -4.80 7.70
C ALA A 176 4.48 -3.91 8.49
N VAL A 177 3.44 -3.43 7.79
CA VAL A 177 2.36 -2.58 8.33
C VAL A 177 1.02 -3.17 7.88
N PRO A 178 0.04 -3.39 8.80
CA PRO A 178 -1.24 -3.99 8.44
C PRO A 178 -2.11 -3.04 7.62
N LEU A 179 -2.91 -3.58 6.72
CA LEU A 179 -4.03 -2.92 6.10
C LEU A 179 -5.28 -3.15 6.96
N ILE A 180 -5.85 -2.07 7.48
CA ILE A 180 -6.97 -2.17 8.43
C ILE A 180 -8.21 -1.54 7.80
N ARG A 181 -9.33 -2.29 7.80
CA ARG A 181 -10.66 -1.83 7.42
C ARG A 181 -11.65 -2.20 8.52
N ASN A 182 -12.44 -1.23 9.00
CA ASN A 182 -13.44 -1.45 10.07
C ASN A 182 -12.89 -2.13 11.35
N ARG A 183 -11.63 -1.89 11.70
CA ARG A 183 -10.87 -2.52 12.81
C ARG A 183 -10.45 -3.98 12.56
N GLU A 184 -10.60 -4.49 11.37
CA GLU A 184 -10.15 -5.83 10.97
C GLU A 184 -8.91 -5.70 10.09
N ILE A 185 -7.98 -6.64 10.22
CA ILE A 185 -6.78 -6.72 9.40
C ILE A 185 -7.17 -7.47 8.12
N ILE A 186 -7.19 -6.75 7.00
CA ILE A 186 -7.56 -7.31 5.69
C ILE A 186 -6.35 -7.58 4.80
N GLY A 187 -5.15 -7.33 5.28
CA GLY A 187 -3.90 -7.50 4.55
C GLY A 187 -2.74 -6.78 5.21
N PHE A 188 -1.66 -6.60 4.47
CA PHE A 188 -0.50 -5.83 4.93
C PHE A 188 0.36 -5.33 3.77
N ILE A 189 1.12 -4.27 4.03
CA ILE A 189 2.19 -3.78 3.16
C ILE A 189 3.50 -4.30 3.73
N GLY A 190 4.33 -4.93 2.90
CA GLY A 190 5.66 -5.40 3.26
C GLY A 190 6.75 -4.72 2.46
N VAL A 191 7.93 -4.60 3.09
CA VAL A 191 9.16 -4.05 2.50
C VAL A 191 10.31 -4.98 2.85
N ASP A 192 10.85 -5.68 1.86
CA ASP A 192 11.95 -6.64 2.05
C ASP A 192 13.31 -5.96 1.96
N ASN A 193 14.19 -6.31 2.89
CA ASN A 193 15.58 -5.86 2.94
C ASN A 193 15.75 -4.33 2.84
N PRO A 194 15.02 -3.52 3.64
CA PRO A 194 15.18 -2.07 3.62
C PRO A 194 16.59 -1.67 4.08
N ARG A 195 17.26 -0.79 3.31
CA ARG A 195 18.61 -0.28 3.59
C ARG A 195 18.61 1.14 4.13
N LYS A 196 17.47 1.84 4.02
CA LYS A 196 17.25 3.20 4.51
C LYS A 196 15.88 3.28 5.18
N ASN A 197 15.71 4.18 6.14
CA ASN A 197 14.43 4.53 6.77
C ASN A 197 13.69 3.34 7.44
N TYR A 198 14.34 2.22 7.70
CA TYR A 198 13.75 0.93 8.14
C TYR A 198 12.94 0.98 9.44
N ARG A 199 12.87 2.11 10.12
CA ARG A 199 12.02 2.35 11.30
C ARG A 199 10.95 3.40 11.08
N ASP A 200 10.77 3.88 9.84
CA ASP A 200 9.75 4.89 9.54
C ASP A 200 8.37 4.23 9.31
N PHE A 201 7.86 3.61 10.38
CA PHE A 201 6.48 3.09 10.43
C PHE A 201 5.43 4.18 10.14
N PRO A 202 5.56 5.43 10.66
CA PRO A 202 4.59 6.48 10.39
C PRO A 202 4.41 6.78 8.90
N PHE A 203 5.49 6.69 8.11
CA PHE A 203 5.41 6.86 6.66
C PHE A 203 4.53 5.79 6.01
N LEU A 204 4.81 4.49 6.26
CA LEU A 204 4.01 3.39 5.71
C LEU A 204 2.57 3.39 6.23
N SER A 205 2.34 3.72 7.50
CA SER A 205 1.00 3.83 8.06
C SER A 205 0.18 4.95 7.43
N SER A 206 0.83 6.07 7.06
CA SER A 206 0.18 7.14 6.30
C SER A 206 -0.19 6.68 4.90
N ILE A 207 0.71 5.96 4.23
CA ILE A 207 0.46 5.41 2.89
C ILE A 207 -0.65 4.36 2.92
N GLN A 208 -0.68 3.49 3.93
CA GLN A 208 -1.76 2.53 4.13
C GLN A 208 -3.13 3.21 4.07
N PHE A 209 -3.30 4.33 4.76
CA PHE A 209 -4.55 5.08 4.75
C PHE A 209 -4.95 5.53 3.33
N PHE A 210 -4.02 6.05 2.54
CA PHE A 210 -4.29 6.48 1.16
C PHE A 210 -4.60 5.30 0.23
N ILE A 211 -3.88 4.18 0.36
CA ILE A 211 -4.15 2.94 -0.40
C ILE A 211 -5.57 2.46 -0.09
N MET A 212 -5.93 2.35 1.19
CA MET A 212 -7.24 1.89 1.60
C MET A 212 -8.36 2.77 1.03
N ASN A 213 -8.24 4.09 1.13
CA ASN A 213 -9.19 5.01 0.53
C ASN A 213 -9.33 4.82 -0.98
N ARG A 214 -8.22 4.55 -1.67
CA ARG A 214 -8.23 4.36 -3.12
C ARG A 214 -8.90 3.03 -3.52
N LEU A 215 -8.60 1.96 -2.80
CA LEU A 215 -9.24 0.64 -3.00
C LEU A 215 -10.75 0.69 -2.69
N ASP A 216 -11.15 1.36 -1.62
CA ASP A 216 -12.55 1.54 -1.26
C ASP A 216 -13.31 2.37 -2.31
N THR A 217 -12.68 3.42 -2.83
CA THR A 217 -13.26 4.22 -3.92
C THR A 217 -13.46 3.39 -5.18
N LYS A 218 -12.46 2.56 -5.55
CA LYS A 218 -12.57 1.62 -6.68
C LYS A 218 -13.72 0.64 -6.49
N ALA A 219 -13.78 -0.02 -5.33
CA ALA A 219 -14.84 -0.97 -5.02
C ALA A 219 -16.24 -0.32 -5.07
N GLN A 220 -16.37 0.92 -4.57
CA GLN A 220 -17.62 1.67 -4.66
C GLN A 220 -17.97 2.02 -6.10
N GLN A 221 -17.03 2.44 -6.92
CA GLN A 221 -17.23 2.73 -8.34
C GLN A 221 -17.68 1.48 -9.10
N GLU A 222 -17.00 0.34 -8.90
CA GLU A 222 -17.35 -0.95 -9.50
C GLU A 222 -18.76 -1.39 -9.09
N LYS A 223 -19.11 -1.23 -7.81
CA LYS A 223 -20.45 -1.53 -7.30
C LYS A 223 -21.51 -0.62 -7.93
N LEU A 224 -21.26 0.68 -8.01
CA LEU A 224 -22.18 1.62 -8.66
C LEU A 224 -22.34 1.30 -10.14
N GLN A 225 -21.25 0.97 -10.84
CA GLN A 225 -21.28 0.57 -12.24
C GLN A 225 -22.05 -0.74 -12.43
N TYR A 226 -21.83 -1.73 -11.55
CA TYR A 226 -22.59 -2.98 -11.55
C TYR A 226 -24.10 -2.72 -11.41
N LEU A 227 -24.51 -1.93 -10.39
CA LEU A 227 -25.91 -1.59 -10.15
C LEU A 227 -26.51 -0.74 -11.30
N SER A 228 -25.70 0.12 -11.92
CA SER A 228 -26.14 0.94 -13.07
C SER A 228 -26.32 0.15 -14.35
N TYR A 229 -25.62 -0.99 -14.51
CA TYR A 229 -25.56 -1.73 -15.77
C TYR A 229 -26.26 -3.12 -15.71
N ARG A 230 -26.80 -3.52 -14.57
CA ARG A 230 -27.53 -4.78 -14.42
C ARG A 230 -29.03 -4.56 -14.27
N ASP A 231 -29.80 -5.50 -14.80
CA ASP A 231 -31.25 -5.59 -14.61
C ASP A 231 -31.55 -6.30 -13.28
N ALA A 232 -32.36 -5.67 -12.44
CA ALA A 232 -32.62 -6.15 -11.08
C ALA A 232 -33.36 -7.52 -11.04
N LEU A 233 -34.18 -7.83 -12.08
CA LEU A 233 -34.95 -9.06 -12.13
C LEU A 233 -34.14 -10.25 -12.65
N THR A 234 -33.35 -10.03 -13.70
CA THR A 234 -32.68 -11.10 -14.45
C THR A 234 -31.19 -11.17 -14.23
N ASN A 235 -30.59 -10.13 -13.63
CA ASN A 235 -29.14 -9.93 -13.51
C ASN A 235 -28.38 -9.88 -14.85
N LEU A 236 -29.08 -9.78 -15.98
CA LEU A 236 -28.47 -9.49 -17.29
C LEU A 236 -28.00 -8.04 -17.35
N TYR A 237 -27.25 -7.71 -18.38
CA TYR A 237 -27.01 -6.29 -18.67
C TYR A 237 -28.33 -5.58 -19.00
N ASN A 238 -28.48 -4.35 -18.48
CA ASN A 238 -29.67 -3.55 -18.70
C ASN A 238 -29.52 -2.64 -19.94
N ARG A 239 -30.59 -1.85 -20.20
CA ARG A 239 -30.62 -0.88 -21.31
C ARG A 239 -29.47 0.13 -21.27
N ASN A 240 -29.05 0.58 -20.07
CA ASN A 240 -27.96 1.56 -19.95
C ASN A 240 -26.63 0.97 -20.45
N ARG A 241 -26.36 -0.28 -20.10
CA ARG A 241 -25.16 -0.98 -20.62
C ARG A 241 -25.22 -1.18 -22.13
N TYR A 242 -26.38 -1.57 -22.65
CA TYR A 242 -26.60 -1.70 -24.09
C TYR A 242 -26.30 -0.40 -24.83
N MET A 243 -26.85 0.73 -24.36
CA MET A 243 -26.59 2.04 -24.97
C MET A 243 -25.12 2.44 -24.90
N SER A 244 -24.48 2.25 -23.74
CA SER A 244 -23.05 2.54 -23.56
C SER A 244 -22.17 1.74 -24.53
N VAL A 245 -22.49 0.45 -24.77
CA VAL A 245 -21.76 -0.39 -25.72
C VAL A 245 -21.95 0.10 -27.16
N LEU A 246 -23.18 0.49 -27.55
CA LEU A 246 -23.44 1.05 -28.88
C LEU A 246 -22.72 2.38 -29.12
N GLU A 247 -22.67 3.26 -28.12
CA GLU A 247 -21.92 4.52 -28.20
C GLU A 247 -20.45 4.29 -28.44
N ASN A 248 -19.84 3.31 -27.73
CA ASN A 248 -18.45 2.94 -27.92
C ASN A 248 -18.18 2.38 -29.33
N TYR A 249 -19.09 1.61 -29.90
CA TYR A 249 -19.00 1.16 -31.28
C TYR A 249 -19.06 2.34 -32.28
N GLY A 250 -19.83 3.36 -31.97
CA GLY A 250 -19.95 4.56 -32.80
C GLY A 250 -18.74 5.50 -32.74
N GLN A 251 -18.03 5.54 -31.60
CA GLN A 251 -16.92 6.47 -31.36
C GLN A 251 -15.55 5.92 -31.77
N ASN A 252 -15.37 4.60 -31.82
CA ASN A 252 -14.10 3.96 -32.20
C ASN A 252 -13.86 4.00 -33.71
N LYS A 253 -13.57 5.20 -34.23
CA LYS A 253 -13.21 5.42 -35.65
C LYS A 253 -11.91 4.74 -36.11
N GLY A 254 -11.21 4.00 -35.27
CA GLY A 254 -9.90 3.43 -35.58
C GLY A 254 -9.75 1.91 -35.38
N GLN A 255 -10.60 1.24 -34.63
CA GLN A 255 -10.62 -0.22 -34.54
C GLN A 255 -11.80 -0.77 -35.34
N LEU A 256 -11.50 -1.43 -36.45
CA LEU A 256 -12.45 -2.14 -37.30
C LEU A 256 -13.08 -3.31 -36.54
N ILE A 257 -14.16 -3.05 -35.78
CA ILE A 257 -15.11 -4.10 -35.50
C ILE A 257 -15.83 -4.34 -36.82
N ARG A 258 -15.41 -5.39 -37.50
CA ARG A 258 -15.85 -5.65 -38.89
C ARG A 258 -17.30 -6.09 -38.96
N ASN A 259 -17.78 -6.86 -37.94
CA ASN A 259 -19.15 -7.35 -37.92
C ASN A 259 -19.62 -7.49 -36.46
N VAL A 260 -20.87 -7.12 -36.20
CA VAL A 260 -21.58 -7.38 -34.96
C VAL A 260 -22.90 -8.04 -35.30
N GLY A 261 -23.08 -9.25 -34.82
CA GLY A 261 -24.37 -9.91 -34.87
C GLY A 261 -25.34 -9.32 -33.85
N VAL A 262 -26.54 -8.94 -34.28
CA VAL A 262 -27.57 -8.42 -33.38
C VAL A 262 -28.78 -9.35 -33.43
N ILE A 263 -29.19 -9.89 -32.29
CA ILE A 263 -30.39 -10.69 -32.14
C ILE A 263 -31.34 -9.94 -31.23
N TYR A 264 -32.50 -9.58 -31.73
CA TYR A 264 -33.56 -8.93 -30.97
C TYR A 264 -34.64 -9.97 -30.64
N MET A 265 -35.07 -10.07 -29.38
CA MET A 265 -36.02 -11.07 -28.93
C MET A 265 -37.07 -10.39 -28.04
N ASP A 266 -38.30 -10.86 -28.18
CA ASP A 266 -39.46 -10.40 -27.41
C ASP A 266 -40.18 -11.64 -26.83
N LEU A 267 -40.64 -11.58 -25.58
CA LEU A 267 -41.37 -12.68 -24.93
C LEU A 267 -42.82 -12.62 -25.27
N ASN A 268 -43.26 -13.58 -26.09
CA ASN A 268 -44.69 -13.65 -26.43
C ASN A 268 -45.57 -13.94 -25.20
N GLU A 269 -46.74 -13.35 -25.19
CA GLU A 269 -47.82 -13.57 -24.21
C GLU A 269 -47.49 -13.24 -22.75
N LEU A 270 -46.42 -12.47 -22.43
CA LEU A 270 -46.11 -12.09 -21.06
C LEU A 270 -47.30 -11.40 -20.37
N LYS A 271 -48.03 -10.54 -21.08
CA LYS A 271 -49.21 -9.89 -20.55
C LYS A 271 -50.27 -10.90 -20.13
N LYS A 272 -50.53 -11.92 -20.93
CA LYS A 272 -51.49 -12.96 -20.62
C LYS A 272 -51.09 -13.76 -19.39
N VAL A 273 -49.79 -14.10 -19.28
CA VAL A 273 -49.24 -14.77 -18.07
C VAL A 273 -49.49 -13.90 -16.84
N ASN A 274 -49.21 -12.60 -16.92
CA ASN A 274 -49.44 -11.68 -15.81
C ASN A 274 -50.94 -11.58 -15.43
N ASP A 275 -51.83 -11.49 -16.43
CA ASP A 275 -53.26 -11.33 -16.21
C ASP A 275 -53.90 -12.61 -15.64
N GLU A 276 -53.47 -13.80 -16.06
CA GLU A 276 -54.01 -15.10 -15.63
C GLU A 276 -53.35 -15.65 -14.34
N GLN A 277 -52.05 -15.45 -14.12
CA GLN A 277 -51.26 -16.11 -13.05
C GLN A 277 -50.57 -15.10 -12.10
N GLY A 278 -50.72 -13.80 -12.36
CA GLY A 278 -50.10 -12.74 -11.56
C GLY A 278 -48.69 -12.37 -11.95
N HIS A 279 -48.18 -11.24 -11.45
CA HIS A 279 -46.88 -10.69 -11.79
C HIS A 279 -45.70 -11.59 -11.36
N GLU A 280 -45.81 -12.37 -10.27
CA GLU A 280 -44.76 -13.31 -9.84
C GLU A 280 -44.54 -14.42 -10.89
N ALA A 281 -45.59 -14.90 -11.52
CA ALA A 281 -45.51 -15.90 -12.61
C ALA A 281 -44.85 -15.25 -13.86
N GLY A 282 -45.19 -14.02 -14.19
CA GLY A 282 -44.53 -13.25 -15.26
C GLY A 282 -43.03 -13.02 -14.98
N ASP A 283 -42.66 -12.64 -13.77
CA ASP A 283 -41.28 -12.49 -13.35
C ASP A 283 -40.49 -13.80 -13.46
N SER A 284 -41.12 -14.93 -13.07
CA SER A 284 -40.52 -16.27 -13.23
C SER A 284 -40.35 -16.64 -14.70
N TYR A 285 -41.28 -16.23 -15.55
CA TYR A 285 -41.21 -16.45 -17.00
C TYR A 285 -40.05 -15.69 -17.63
N ILE A 286 -39.89 -14.39 -17.26
CA ILE A 286 -38.78 -13.53 -17.67
C ILE A 286 -37.43 -14.12 -17.21
N ARG A 287 -37.32 -14.56 -15.93
CA ARG A 287 -36.06 -15.14 -15.40
C ARG A 287 -35.68 -16.44 -16.16
N ARG A 288 -36.63 -17.28 -16.48
CA ARG A 288 -36.36 -18.53 -17.25
C ARG A 288 -35.89 -18.23 -18.66
N ALA A 289 -36.53 -17.27 -19.35
CA ALA A 289 -36.07 -16.84 -20.67
C ALA A 289 -34.64 -16.28 -20.61
N ALA A 290 -34.35 -15.39 -19.66
CA ALA A 290 -33.01 -14.85 -19.43
C ALA A 290 -31.95 -15.94 -19.22
N GLN A 291 -32.24 -16.96 -18.43
CA GLN A 291 -31.34 -18.09 -18.18
C GLN A 291 -31.06 -18.90 -19.45
N GLN A 292 -32.07 -19.11 -20.30
CA GLN A 292 -31.88 -19.83 -21.57
C GLN A 292 -31.04 -19.02 -22.57
N ILE A 293 -31.27 -17.71 -22.65
CA ILE A 293 -30.53 -16.85 -23.57
C ILE A 293 -29.07 -16.75 -23.14
N VAL A 294 -28.80 -16.54 -21.83
CA VAL A 294 -27.43 -16.41 -21.30
C VAL A 294 -26.63 -17.71 -21.39
N ALA A 295 -27.31 -18.86 -21.34
CA ALA A 295 -26.65 -20.16 -21.51
C ALA A 295 -26.04 -20.32 -22.92
N VAL A 296 -26.61 -19.62 -23.93
CA VAL A 296 -26.12 -19.64 -25.30
C VAL A 296 -25.17 -18.47 -25.58
N PHE A 297 -25.47 -17.31 -25.03
CA PHE A 297 -24.75 -16.05 -25.26
C PHE A 297 -24.27 -15.42 -23.93
N PRO A 298 -23.34 -16.01 -23.22
CA PRO A 298 -22.78 -15.44 -22.00
C PRO A 298 -22.14 -14.08 -22.30
N GLU A 299 -22.29 -13.12 -21.39
CA GLU A 299 -21.68 -11.77 -21.44
C GLU A 299 -22.17 -10.82 -22.55
N HIS A 300 -22.97 -11.28 -23.50
CA HIS A 300 -23.47 -10.50 -24.63
C HIS A 300 -24.97 -10.26 -24.64
N THR A 301 -25.66 -10.61 -23.54
CA THR A 301 -27.10 -10.56 -23.42
C THR A 301 -27.55 -9.35 -22.59
N TYR A 302 -28.52 -8.63 -23.12
CA TYR A 302 -29.09 -7.42 -22.54
C TYR A 302 -30.61 -7.55 -22.39
N ARG A 303 -31.20 -7.09 -21.29
CA ARG A 303 -32.62 -6.85 -21.15
C ARG A 303 -32.87 -5.36 -21.31
N ILE A 304 -33.58 -4.94 -22.35
CA ILE A 304 -33.76 -3.53 -22.70
C ILE A 304 -35.15 -3.00 -22.41
N GLY A 305 -36.11 -3.89 -22.18
CA GLY A 305 -37.51 -3.60 -21.87
C GLY A 305 -38.09 -4.65 -20.94
N GLY A 306 -39.42 -4.61 -20.71
CA GLY A 306 -40.14 -5.54 -19.86
C GLY A 306 -39.96 -7.02 -20.32
N ASP A 307 -40.21 -7.25 -21.59
CA ASP A 307 -40.19 -8.52 -22.31
C ASP A 307 -39.13 -8.58 -23.42
N GLU A 308 -38.33 -7.51 -23.58
CA GLU A 308 -37.39 -7.33 -24.70
C GLU A 308 -35.97 -7.68 -24.29
N PHE A 309 -35.31 -8.53 -25.06
CA PHE A 309 -33.91 -8.92 -24.93
C PHE A 309 -33.14 -8.65 -26.21
N VAL A 310 -31.86 -8.30 -26.04
CA VAL A 310 -30.94 -8.13 -27.16
C VAL A 310 -29.65 -8.91 -26.89
N VAL A 311 -29.11 -9.52 -27.91
CA VAL A 311 -27.75 -10.06 -27.91
C VAL A 311 -26.92 -9.25 -28.90
N LEU A 312 -25.76 -8.75 -28.47
CA LEU A 312 -24.74 -8.15 -29.30
C LEU A 312 -23.53 -9.09 -29.34
N TYR A 313 -23.35 -9.78 -30.42
CA TYR A 313 -22.25 -10.74 -30.57
C TYR A 313 -21.16 -10.17 -31.51
N PRO A 314 -20.00 -9.75 -30.98
CA PRO A 314 -18.88 -9.32 -31.82
C PRO A 314 -18.25 -10.54 -32.51
N GLU A 315 -17.91 -10.40 -33.79
CA GLU A 315 -17.13 -11.37 -34.57
C GLU A 315 -15.63 -11.21 -34.32
#